data_e4ba525d2a8c9da4fc1c6b49c082c908
#
_entry.id   e4ba525d2a8c9da4fc1c6b49c082c908
#
_cell.length_a   1.000
_cell.length_b   1.000
_cell.length_c   1.000
_cell.angle_alpha   90.00
_cell.angle_beta   90.00
_cell.angle_gamma   90.00
#
_symmetry.space_group_name_H-M   'P 1'
#
loop_
_entity.id
_entity.type
_entity.pdbx_description
1 polymer ?
#
loop_
_entity_poly.entity_id
_entity_poly.type
_entity_poly.pdbx_seq_one_letter_code
_entity_poly.pdbx_strand_id
1 'polypeptide(L)'
;PPLSYQMKMLEEELQVPLFIRGMKHITLTEAGKTLYEQAGKILMLSEVTKREVIKSSQAATIHIGMTPSTVSMMSHYLMRFAKSHPNIHFDIHEGSTFTMRDQLENRILDLTTLRTPITLRGCETKTLAEERLLAMAVPEFPLLKGRTSLQLQELSEQPLILSHRFQKYIASKFEEAG
;
A
#
# COMPACT_ATOMS: atom_id res chain seq x y z
N PRO A 1 -15.23 -26.61 16.60
CA PRO A 1 -14.02 -27.43 16.52
C PRO A 1 -12.78 -26.56 16.66
N PRO A 2 -11.70 -27.05 17.28
CA PRO A 2 -10.46 -26.29 17.38
C PRO A 2 -9.92 -25.91 15.97
N LEU A 3 -9.29 -24.75 15.84
CA LEU A 3 -8.73 -24.25 14.58
C LEU A 3 -7.80 -25.29 13.92
N SER A 4 -7.01 -25.99 14.72
CA SER A 4 -6.11 -27.04 14.24
C SER A 4 -6.82 -28.20 13.54
N TYR A 5 -8.03 -28.53 13.96
CA TYR A 5 -8.86 -29.56 13.32
C TYR A 5 -9.38 -29.07 11.97
N GLN A 6 -9.87 -27.83 11.91
CA GLN A 6 -10.35 -27.24 10.65
C GLN A 6 -9.24 -27.15 9.61
N MET A 7 -8.04 -26.75 10.04
CA MET A 7 -6.88 -26.70 9.14
C MET A 7 -6.46 -28.09 8.65
N LYS A 8 -6.54 -29.12 9.50
CA LYS A 8 -6.29 -30.51 9.09
C LYS A 8 -7.29 -31.00 8.05
N MET A 9 -8.59 -30.71 8.26
CA MET A 9 -9.63 -31.06 7.28
C MET A 9 -9.39 -30.38 5.93
N LEU A 10 -8.92 -29.12 5.94
CA LEU A 10 -8.59 -28.40 4.72
C LEU A 10 -7.35 -29.00 4.00
N GLU A 11 -6.33 -29.43 4.74
CA GLU A 11 -5.19 -30.17 4.18
C GLU A 11 -5.62 -31.51 3.54
N GLU A 12 -6.56 -32.22 4.17
CA GLU A 12 -7.13 -33.47 3.66
C GLU A 12 -7.98 -33.23 2.40
N GLU A 13 -8.79 -32.16 2.36
CA GLU A 13 -9.59 -31.79 1.19
C GLU A 13 -8.70 -31.40 -0.01
N LEU A 14 -7.67 -30.61 0.24
CA LEU A 14 -6.76 -30.14 -0.80
C LEU A 14 -5.70 -31.18 -1.21
N GLN A 15 -5.57 -32.28 -0.47
CA GLN A 15 -4.59 -33.36 -0.67
C GLN A 15 -3.13 -32.86 -0.65
N VAL A 16 -2.87 -31.74 0.03
CA VAL A 16 -1.52 -31.15 0.19
C VAL A 16 -1.32 -30.60 1.60
N PRO A 17 -0.14 -30.73 2.20
CA PRO A 17 0.15 -30.10 3.48
C PRO A 17 0.30 -28.57 3.30
N LEU A 18 -0.34 -27.81 4.18
CA LEU A 18 -0.27 -26.35 4.19
C LEU A 18 0.75 -25.82 5.21
N PHE A 19 1.08 -26.66 6.22
CA PHE A 19 1.96 -26.28 7.32
C PHE A 19 3.11 -27.28 7.49
N ILE A 20 4.27 -26.77 7.80
CA ILE A 20 5.42 -27.52 8.32
C ILE A 20 5.42 -27.34 9.82
N ARG A 21 5.23 -28.42 10.57
CA ARG A 21 5.23 -28.43 12.04
C ARG A 21 6.64 -28.69 12.55
N GLY A 22 7.28 -27.65 13.04
CA GLY A 22 8.55 -27.75 13.77
C GLY A 22 8.33 -27.86 15.29
N MET A 23 9.39 -28.16 16.05
CA MET A 23 9.30 -28.29 17.52
C MET A 23 8.89 -27.01 18.24
N LYS A 24 9.18 -25.82 17.71
CA LYS A 24 8.90 -24.52 18.33
C LYS A 24 8.09 -23.56 17.45
N HIS A 25 8.03 -23.79 16.14
CA HIS A 25 7.39 -22.89 15.18
C HIS A 25 6.65 -23.69 14.12
N ILE A 26 5.54 -23.10 13.66
CA ILE A 26 4.79 -23.58 12.49
C ILE A 26 5.12 -22.62 11.34
N THR A 27 5.50 -23.14 10.18
CA THR A 27 5.74 -22.37 8.97
C THR A 27 4.83 -22.86 7.85
N LEU A 28 4.53 -21.97 6.89
CA LEU A 28 3.74 -22.33 5.72
C LEU A 28 4.60 -23.10 4.71
N THR A 29 3.99 -24.11 4.06
CA THR A 29 4.51 -24.68 2.83
C THR A 29 4.30 -23.70 1.66
N GLU A 30 4.81 -23.99 0.46
CA GLU A 30 4.49 -23.21 -0.75
C GLU A 30 2.98 -23.25 -1.07
N ALA A 31 2.34 -24.43 -0.89
CA ALA A 31 0.89 -24.53 -0.99
C ALA A 31 0.16 -23.69 0.07
N GLY A 32 0.69 -23.67 1.29
CA GLY A 32 0.15 -22.84 2.38
C GLY A 32 0.28 -21.34 2.09
N LYS A 33 1.38 -20.88 1.51
CA LYS A 33 1.55 -19.48 1.08
C LYS A 33 0.56 -19.11 -0.03
N THR A 34 0.42 -19.98 -1.03
CA THR A 34 -0.55 -19.80 -2.11
C THR A 34 -1.97 -19.71 -1.56
N LEU A 35 -2.34 -20.62 -0.66
CA LEU A 35 -3.67 -20.58 -0.01
C LEU A 35 -3.86 -19.29 0.78
N TYR A 36 -2.89 -18.85 1.56
CA TYR A 36 -2.96 -17.61 2.33
C TYR A 36 -3.25 -16.40 1.45
N GLU A 37 -2.55 -16.29 0.31
CA GLU A 37 -2.77 -15.21 -0.66
C GLU A 37 -4.16 -15.28 -1.30
N GLN A 38 -4.60 -16.47 -1.72
CA GLN A 38 -5.91 -16.63 -2.36
C GLN A 38 -7.06 -16.48 -1.36
N ALA A 39 -6.92 -17.01 -0.13
CA ALA A 39 -7.90 -16.82 0.94
C ALA A 39 -8.09 -15.34 1.27
N GLY A 40 -7.00 -14.56 1.30
CA GLY A 40 -7.08 -13.11 1.42
C GLY A 40 -7.99 -12.48 0.37
N LYS A 41 -7.82 -12.84 -0.92
CA LYS A 41 -8.65 -12.35 -2.03
C LYS A 41 -10.13 -12.75 -1.87
N ILE A 42 -10.41 -13.99 -1.45
CA ILE A 42 -11.78 -14.47 -1.23
C ILE A 42 -12.47 -13.68 -0.11
N LEU A 43 -11.77 -13.47 1.00
CA LEU A 43 -12.30 -12.67 2.11
C LEU A 43 -12.57 -11.23 1.68
N MET A 44 -11.65 -10.64 0.92
CA MET A 44 -11.83 -9.31 0.32
C MET A 44 -13.07 -9.26 -0.58
N LEU A 45 -13.23 -10.21 -1.48
CA LEU A 45 -14.39 -10.29 -2.37
C LEU A 45 -15.70 -10.44 -1.59
N SER A 46 -15.70 -11.24 -0.52
CA SER A 46 -16.85 -11.39 0.38
C SER A 46 -17.26 -10.05 1.01
N GLU A 47 -16.30 -9.25 1.47
CA GLU A 47 -16.59 -7.92 2.04
C GLU A 47 -17.09 -6.93 0.96
N VAL A 48 -16.55 -6.98 -0.24
CA VAL A 48 -17.07 -6.18 -1.38
C VAL A 48 -18.51 -6.55 -1.69
N THR A 49 -18.80 -7.85 -1.79
CA THR A 49 -20.16 -8.35 -2.09
C THR A 49 -21.16 -7.92 -1.02
N LYS A 50 -20.82 -8.06 0.27
CA LYS A 50 -21.68 -7.59 1.36
C LYS A 50 -21.98 -6.09 1.22
N ARG A 51 -20.97 -5.28 0.90
CA ARG A 51 -21.13 -3.83 0.73
C ARG A 51 -22.02 -3.48 -0.47
N GLU A 52 -21.86 -4.15 -1.59
CA GLU A 52 -22.71 -3.91 -2.77
C GLU A 52 -24.19 -4.22 -2.47
N VAL A 53 -24.43 -5.28 -1.72
CA VAL A 53 -25.80 -5.63 -1.27
C VAL A 53 -26.35 -4.56 -0.30
N ILE A 54 -25.55 -4.06 0.61
CA ILE A 54 -25.97 -3.03 1.58
C ILE A 54 -26.13 -1.64 0.93
N LYS A 55 -25.30 -1.29 -0.06
CA LYS A 55 -25.38 -0.03 -0.81
C LYS A 55 -26.77 0.22 -1.44
N SER A 56 -27.54 -0.84 -1.68
CA SER A 56 -28.90 -0.70 -2.22
C SER A 56 -29.93 -0.11 -1.24
N SER A 57 -29.58 0.08 0.04
CA SER A 57 -30.54 0.46 1.10
C SER A 57 -30.08 1.57 2.07
N GLN A 58 -28.87 2.12 1.95
CA GLN A 58 -28.33 3.07 2.94
C GLN A 58 -27.66 4.32 2.32
N ALA A 59 -27.36 5.32 3.17
CA ALA A 59 -26.58 6.51 2.81
C ALA A 59 -25.25 6.12 2.15
N ALA A 60 -24.86 6.87 1.12
CA ALA A 60 -23.65 6.56 0.36
C ALA A 60 -22.40 6.64 1.25
N THR A 61 -21.67 5.53 1.35
CA THR A 61 -20.36 5.50 2.02
C THR A 61 -19.27 5.43 0.97
N ILE A 62 -18.26 6.29 1.08
CA ILE A 62 -17.05 6.28 0.24
C ILE A 62 -15.90 5.67 1.04
N HIS A 63 -15.32 4.59 0.53
CA HIS A 63 -14.17 3.93 1.13
C HIS A 63 -12.88 4.54 0.59
N ILE A 64 -12.12 5.20 1.47
CA ILE A 64 -10.95 5.99 1.09
C ILE A 64 -9.70 5.42 1.71
N GLY A 65 -8.71 5.11 0.87
CA GLY A 65 -7.38 4.72 1.29
C GLY A 65 -6.43 5.91 1.41
N MET A 66 -5.64 5.92 2.47
CA MET A 66 -4.60 6.94 2.68
C MET A 66 -3.30 6.28 3.10
N THR A 67 -2.18 6.85 2.65
CA THR A 67 -0.89 6.53 3.26
C THR A 67 -0.60 7.54 4.38
N PRO A 68 0.23 7.20 5.40
CA PRO A 68 0.56 8.15 6.47
C PRO A 68 1.02 9.52 5.98
N SER A 69 1.71 9.53 4.85
CA SER A 69 2.21 10.77 4.24
C SER A 69 1.16 11.62 3.52
N THR A 70 -0.02 11.09 3.25
CA THR A 70 -1.11 11.80 2.54
C THR A 70 -2.28 12.15 3.45
N VAL A 71 -2.32 11.64 4.68
CA VAL A 71 -3.41 11.86 5.65
C VAL A 71 -3.69 13.35 5.87
N SER A 72 -2.65 14.15 6.14
CA SER A 72 -2.82 15.59 6.42
C SER A 72 -3.49 16.35 5.26
N MET A 73 -3.03 16.09 4.03
CA MET A 73 -3.59 16.70 2.82
C MET A 73 -5.05 16.24 2.61
N MET A 74 -5.29 14.95 2.68
CA MET A 74 -6.61 14.37 2.43
C MET A 74 -7.63 14.78 3.47
N SER A 75 -7.27 14.85 4.76
CA SER A 75 -8.15 15.30 5.82
C SER A 75 -8.72 16.69 5.53
N HIS A 76 -7.91 17.61 4.99
CA HIS A 76 -8.36 18.94 4.61
C HIS A 76 -9.42 18.89 3.50
N TYR A 77 -9.21 18.09 2.45
CA TYR A 77 -10.19 17.93 1.37
C TYR A 77 -11.48 17.26 1.87
N LEU A 78 -11.37 16.22 2.69
CA LEU A 78 -12.53 15.49 3.22
C LEU A 78 -13.37 16.36 4.15
N MET A 79 -12.75 17.15 5.02
CA MET A 79 -13.49 18.08 5.88
C MET A 79 -14.28 19.12 5.07
N ARG A 80 -13.71 19.62 3.98
CA ARG A 80 -14.43 20.56 3.09
C ARG A 80 -15.58 19.88 2.37
N PHE A 81 -15.36 18.67 1.86
CA PHE A 81 -16.38 17.90 1.15
C PHE A 81 -17.53 17.50 2.09
N ALA A 82 -17.24 17.01 3.30
CA ALA A 82 -18.24 16.63 4.29
C ALA A 82 -19.19 17.76 4.65
N LYS A 83 -18.70 19.00 4.73
CA LYS A 83 -19.55 20.17 4.99
C LYS A 83 -20.61 20.42 3.91
N SER A 84 -20.29 20.13 2.66
CA SER A 84 -21.21 20.31 1.53
C SER A 84 -22.06 19.07 1.22
N HIS A 85 -21.68 17.89 1.76
CA HIS A 85 -22.33 16.62 1.52
C HIS A 85 -22.58 15.85 2.82
N PRO A 86 -23.45 16.34 3.73
CA PRO A 86 -23.63 15.77 5.08
C PRO A 86 -24.19 14.34 5.09
N ASN A 87 -24.81 13.90 4.01
CA ASN A 87 -25.39 12.56 3.87
C ASN A 87 -24.40 11.52 3.34
N ILE A 88 -23.14 11.90 3.08
CA ILE A 88 -22.08 10.99 2.65
C ILE A 88 -21.21 10.63 3.85
N HIS A 89 -21.04 9.34 4.07
CA HIS A 89 -20.14 8.81 5.07
C HIS A 89 -18.80 8.43 4.45
N PHE A 90 -17.72 8.52 5.23
CA PHE A 90 -16.39 8.09 4.83
C PHE A 90 -15.94 6.93 5.70
N ASP A 91 -15.48 5.88 5.06
CA ASP A 91 -14.75 4.78 5.68
C ASP A 91 -13.28 4.92 5.28
N ILE A 92 -12.41 5.19 6.27
CA ILE A 92 -11.02 5.57 6.04
C ILE A 92 -10.10 4.41 6.39
N HIS A 93 -9.34 3.95 5.41
CA HIS A 93 -8.32 2.93 5.54
C HIS A 93 -6.94 3.54 5.48
N GLU A 94 -6.05 3.13 6.37
CA GLU A 94 -4.65 3.55 6.37
C GLU A 94 -3.73 2.37 6.10
N GLY A 95 -2.69 2.60 5.31
CA GLY A 95 -1.72 1.56 5.02
C GLY A 95 -0.59 1.99 4.10
N SER A 96 0.22 1.01 3.69
CA SER A 96 1.32 1.26 2.74
C SER A 96 0.78 1.57 1.34
N THR A 97 1.61 2.21 0.52
CA THR A 97 1.30 2.45 -0.90
C THR A 97 0.89 1.18 -1.63
N PHE A 98 1.55 0.05 -1.35
CA PHE A 98 1.24 -1.23 -1.99
C PHE A 98 -0.10 -1.80 -1.49
N THR A 99 -0.36 -1.73 -0.19
CA THR A 99 -1.63 -2.17 0.40
C THR A 99 -2.80 -1.37 -0.15
N MET A 100 -2.66 -0.04 -0.24
CA MET A 100 -3.72 0.83 -0.77
C MET A 100 -3.98 0.59 -2.26
N ARG A 101 -2.92 0.36 -3.07
CA ARG A 101 -3.06 -0.05 -4.46
C ARG A 101 -3.86 -1.35 -4.57
N ASP A 102 -3.43 -2.38 -3.84
CA ASP A 102 -4.05 -3.70 -3.91
C ASP A 102 -5.53 -3.65 -3.49
N GLN A 103 -5.86 -2.86 -2.47
CA GLN A 103 -7.24 -2.65 -2.05
C GLN A 103 -8.07 -1.89 -3.10
N LEU A 104 -7.49 -0.90 -3.78
CA LEU A 104 -8.16 -0.17 -4.86
C LEU A 104 -8.40 -1.08 -6.07
N GLU A 105 -7.38 -1.81 -6.54
CA GLU A 105 -7.50 -2.75 -7.67
C GLU A 105 -8.50 -3.88 -7.39
N ASN A 106 -8.66 -4.28 -6.13
CA ASN A 106 -9.66 -5.25 -5.68
C ASN A 106 -11.01 -4.62 -5.27
N ARG A 107 -11.23 -3.33 -5.56
CA ARG A 107 -12.49 -2.60 -5.29
C ARG A 107 -12.92 -2.55 -3.82
N ILE A 108 -11.99 -2.71 -2.88
CA ILE A 108 -12.23 -2.48 -1.45
C ILE A 108 -12.31 -0.99 -1.16
N LEU A 109 -11.47 -0.24 -1.85
CA LEU A 109 -11.49 1.22 -1.83
C LEU A 109 -12.16 1.74 -3.11
N ASP A 110 -12.91 2.81 -2.95
CA ASP A 110 -13.46 3.58 -4.06
C ASP A 110 -12.42 4.61 -4.55
N LEU A 111 -11.59 5.12 -3.65
CA LEU A 111 -10.57 6.13 -3.89
C LEU A 111 -9.35 5.89 -3.01
N THR A 112 -8.16 6.17 -3.52
CA THR A 112 -6.96 6.24 -2.66
C THR A 112 -5.99 7.31 -3.13
N THR A 113 -5.19 7.81 -2.19
CA THR A 113 -4.07 8.71 -2.50
C THR A 113 -2.75 7.96 -2.39
N LEU A 114 -1.99 8.01 -3.45
CA LEU A 114 -0.72 7.31 -3.57
C LEU A 114 0.36 8.30 -4.05
N ARG A 115 1.60 8.00 -3.69
CA ARG A 115 2.77 8.69 -4.25
C ARG A 115 3.41 7.84 -5.33
N THR A 116 3.69 8.44 -6.46
CA THR A 116 4.48 7.81 -7.53
C THR A 116 5.96 7.66 -7.12
N PRO A 117 6.71 6.72 -7.73
CA PRO A 117 6.30 5.83 -8.81
C PRO A 117 5.49 4.64 -8.31
N ILE A 118 4.39 4.35 -8.98
CA ILE A 118 3.58 3.15 -8.79
C ILE A 118 2.79 2.87 -10.07
N THR A 119 2.64 1.60 -10.41
CA THR A 119 1.79 1.17 -11.53
C THR A 119 0.42 0.76 -10.99
N LEU A 120 -0.63 1.30 -11.59
CA LEU A 120 -2.03 0.99 -11.29
C LEU A 120 -2.67 0.34 -12.50
N ARG A 121 -3.57 -0.62 -12.27
CA ARG A 121 -4.30 -1.32 -13.32
C ARG A 121 -5.80 -1.03 -13.19
N GLY A 122 -6.43 -0.68 -14.31
CA GLY A 122 -7.88 -0.48 -14.33
C GLY A 122 -8.41 0.66 -13.46
N CYS A 123 -7.55 1.62 -13.11
CA CYS A 123 -7.88 2.76 -12.28
C CYS A 123 -7.67 4.07 -13.06
N GLU A 124 -8.55 5.02 -12.85
CA GLU A 124 -8.35 6.40 -13.28
C GLU A 124 -7.47 7.14 -12.27
N THR A 125 -6.54 7.97 -12.76
CA THR A 125 -5.61 8.72 -11.91
C THR A 125 -5.65 10.21 -12.18
N LYS A 126 -5.51 11.00 -11.11
CA LYS A 126 -5.40 12.45 -11.17
C LYS A 126 -4.28 12.93 -10.27
N THR A 127 -3.36 13.70 -10.82
CA THR A 127 -2.29 14.34 -10.04
C THR A 127 -2.89 15.42 -9.15
N LEU A 128 -2.65 15.33 -7.84
CA LEU A 128 -3.10 16.30 -6.85
C LEU A 128 -2.00 17.32 -6.51
N ALA A 129 -0.75 16.87 -6.44
CA ALA A 129 0.41 17.71 -6.12
C ALA A 129 1.67 17.08 -6.70
N GLU A 130 2.67 17.92 -6.90
CA GLU A 130 4.03 17.50 -7.23
C GLU A 130 4.94 17.72 -6.03
N GLU A 131 5.78 16.74 -5.71
CA GLU A 131 6.70 16.79 -4.58
C GLU A 131 8.13 16.55 -5.07
N ARG A 132 9.07 17.29 -4.50
CA ARG A 132 10.49 17.10 -4.78
C ARG A 132 11.07 16.04 -3.85
N LEU A 133 11.92 15.18 -4.38
CA LEU A 133 12.80 14.35 -3.56
C LEU A 133 13.98 15.20 -3.09
N LEU A 134 14.27 15.15 -1.82
CA LEU A 134 15.39 15.85 -1.20
C LEU A 134 16.36 14.83 -0.60
N ALA A 135 17.66 15.09 -0.79
CA ALA A 135 18.69 14.38 -0.04
C ALA A 135 18.85 15.01 1.35
N MET A 136 18.94 14.17 2.37
CA MET A 136 19.23 14.59 3.75
C MET A 136 20.52 13.93 4.24
N ALA A 137 21.35 14.68 4.90
CA ALA A 137 22.55 14.19 5.56
C ALA A 137 22.77 14.95 6.87
N VAL A 138 23.66 14.41 7.71
CA VAL A 138 24.10 15.12 8.91
C VAL A 138 24.88 16.39 8.52
N PRO A 139 24.85 17.47 9.32
CA PRO A 139 25.53 18.74 8.99
C PRO A 139 27.05 18.59 8.75
N GLU A 140 27.65 17.58 9.40
CA GLU A 140 29.08 17.28 9.30
C GLU A 140 29.46 16.48 8.05
N PHE A 141 28.48 16.12 7.21
CA PHE A 141 28.73 15.34 5.99
C PHE A 141 29.68 16.09 5.07
N PRO A 142 30.82 15.50 4.68
CA PRO A 142 31.90 16.25 4.03
C PRO A 142 31.49 17.01 2.76
N LEU A 143 30.62 16.43 1.93
CA LEU A 143 30.15 17.05 0.69
C LEU A 143 29.23 18.25 0.90
N LEU A 144 28.62 18.38 2.08
CA LEU A 144 27.73 19.51 2.40
C LEU A 144 28.47 20.69 3.02
N LYS A 145 29.75 20.53 3.38
CA LYS A 145 30.52 21.57 4.06
C LYS A 145 30.62 22.84 3.22
N GLY A 146 29.90 23.90 3.66
CA GLY A 146 29.83 25.18 2.95
C GLY A 146 28.98 25.19 1.67
N ARG A 147 28.14 24.16 1.46
CA ARG A 147 27.29 24.02 0.27
C ARG A 147 25.83 23.83 0.67
N THR A 148 24.93 24.39 -0.15
CA THR A 148 23.48 24.29 0.01
C THR A 148 22.83 23.35 -1.02
N SER A 149 23.58 22.87 -2.01
CA SER A 149 23.11 21.96 -3.05
C SER A 149 24.25 21.09 -3.56
N LEU A 150 23.91 19.92 -4.08
CA LEU A 150 24.81 18.97 -4.72
C LEU A 150 24.30 18.67 -6.12
N GLN A 151 25.20 18.32 -7.03
CA GLN A 151 24.86 17.76 -8.32
C GLN A 151 24.43 16.28 -8.15
N LEU A 152 23.61 15.80 -9.06
CA LEU A 152 23.09 14.43 -8.97
C LEU A 152 24.21 13.39 -9.11
N GLN A 153 25.21 13.67 -9.95
CA GLN A 153 26.41 12.84 -10.11
C GLN A 153 27.22 12.70 -8.81
N GLU A 154 27.34 13.79 -8.04
CA GLU A 154 28.06 13.76 -6.76
C GLU A 154 27.35 12.88 -5.73
N LEU A 155 26.00 12.80 -5.79
CA LEU A 155 25.20 11.94 -4.94
C LEU A 155 25.28 10.46 -5.35
N SER A 156 25.44 10.15 -6.63
CA SER A 156 25.50 8.76 -7.12
C SER A 156 26.73 8.01 -6.59
N GLU A 157 27.80 8.74 -6.26
CA GLU A 157 29.04 8.19 -5.69
C GLU A 157 28.97 7.96 -4.16
N GLN A 158 27.87 8.35 -3.52
CA GLN A 158 27.74 8.27 -2.07
C GLN A 158 26.90 7.06 -1.63
N PRO A 159 27.18 6.52 -0.42
CA PRO A 159 26.29 5.52 0.17
C PRO A 159 24.96 6.18 0.53
N LEU A 160 23.89 5.77 -0.18
CA LEU A 160 22.56 6.32 -0.01
C LEU A 160 21.63 5.34 0.70
N ILE A 161 20.85 5.84 1.66
CA ILE A 161 19.74 5.11 2.23
C ILE A 161 18.48 5.50 1.46
N LEU A 162 17.93 4.54 0.71
CA LEU A 162 16.78 4.75 -0.14
C LEU A 162 15.60 3.91 0.32
N SER A 163 14.39 4.48 0.26
CA SER A 163 13.19 3.66 0.34
C SER A 163 13.14 2.72 -0.87
N HIS A 164 12.86 1.44 -0.64
CA HIS A 164 12.79 0.41 -1.67
C HIS A 164 11.93 0.84 -2.89
N ARG A 165 10.84 1.56 -2.64
CA ARG A 165 9.95 2.09 -3.67
C ARG A 165 10.65 3.01 -4.67
N PHE A 166 11.58 3.84 -4.21
CA PHE A 166 12.26 4.82 -5.05
C PHE A 166 13.57 4.31 -5.66
N GLN A 167 14.05 3.16 -5.27
CA GLN A 167 15.37 2.65 -5.66
C GLN A 167 15.55 2.64 -7.19
N LYS A 168 14.61 2.02 -7.92
CA LYS A 168 14.67 1.95 -9.39
C LYS A 168 14.57 3.34 -10.04
N TYR A 169 13.69 4.20 -9.52
CA TYR A 169 13.50 5.55 -10.04
C TYR A 169 14.76 6.39 -9.83
N ILE A 170 15.37 6.35 -8.66
CA ILE A 170 16.59 7.11 -8.37
C ILE A 170 17.77 6.57 -9.16
N ALA A 171 17.91 5.24 -9.30
CA ALA A 171 18.94 4.64 -10.15
C ALA A 171 18.83 5.12 -11.59
N SER A 172 17.64 5.12 -12.20
CA SER A 172 17.47 5.65 -13.56
C SER A 172 17.84 7.11 -13.69
N LYS A 173 17.60 7.94 -12.66
CA LYS A 173 17.99 9.36 -12.68
C LYS A 173 19.49 9.55 -12.57
N PHE A 174 20.19 8.70 -11.87
CA PHE A 174 21.64 8.70 -11.85
C PHE A 174 22.22 8.30 -13.21
N GLU A 175 21.67 7.25 -13.84
CA GLU A 175 22.08 6.84 -15.19
C GLU A 175 21.83 7.94 -16.25
N GLU A 176 20.72 8.66 -16.15
CA GLU A 176 20.41 9.82 -17.04
C GLU A 176 21.35 11.01 -16.82
N ALA A 177 21.92 11.15 -15.63
CA ALA A 177 22.79 12.27 -15.28
C ALA A 177 24.27 12.03 -15.64
N GLY A 178 24.66 10.80 -16.00
CA GLY A 178 26.02 10.42 -16.41
C GLY A 178 26.81 9.86 -15.28
#